data_686bf9ad1b0ab3668c5a5c917b4834f0
#
_entry.id   686bf9ad1b0ab3668c5a5c917b4834f0
#
_cell.length_a   1.000
_cell.length_b   1.000
_cell.length_c   1.000
_cell.angle_alpha   90.00
_cell.angle_beta   90.00
_cell.angle_gamma   90.00
#
_symmetry.space_group_name_H-M   'P 1'
#
loop_
_entity.id
_entity.type
_entity.pdbx_description
1 polymer ?
#
loop_
_entity_poly.entity_id
_entity_poly.type
_entity_poly.pdbx_seq_one_letter_code
_entity_poly.pdbx_strand_id
1 'polypeptide(L)'
;MGSIHRFADYVQLMPASESHHHAHAGGLLAHTLEMVLAAVTWRNGHFLPSGAQIEQIDAERDVWTYVVFYAALLHDIAKPLTDLRIQWRASGMGETLRWTPVAGNLVQLTQGRAQAEYRVEFTPKSLRDYGAHSKLALTLLGQIAPPSALAFLAGTPQAMDALTQYLSGQDKTSLVARIVSRADQA
;
A
#
# COMPACT_ATOMS: atom_id res chain seq x y z
N MET A 1 -3.63 -14.46 -8.58
CA MET A 1 -2.95 -13.17 -8.75
C MET A 1 -2.43 -12.71 -7.40
N GLY A 2 -1.12 -12.48 -7.29
CA GLY A 2 -0.45 -12.13 -6.01
C GLY A 2 -0.61 -10.65 -5.65
N SER A 3 -0.28 -10.30 -4.40
CA SER A 3 -0.43 -8.93 -3.86
C SER A 3 0.33 -7.87 -4.65
N ILE A 4 1.55 -8.16 -5.08
CA ILE A 4 2.35 -7.21 -5.88
C ILE A 4 1.67 -6.90 -7.21
N HIS A 5 1.09 -7.88 -7.90
CA HIS A 5 0.35 -7.64 -9.14
C HIS A 5 -0.90 -6.79 -8.90
N ARG A 6 -1.66 -7.08 -7.82
CA ARG A 6 -2.84 -6.29 -7.45
C ARG A 6 -2.46 -4.85 -7.10
N PHE A 7 -1.33 -4.67 -6.42
CA PHE A 7 -0.79 -3.35 -6.13
C PHE A 7 -0.37 -2.63 -7.42
N ALA A 8 0.33 -3.30 -8.34
CA ALA A 8 0.70 -2.73 -9.63
C ALA A 8 -0.52 -2.32 -10.45
N ASP A 9 -1.57 -3.15 -10.50
CA ASP A 9 -2.84 -2.80 -11.16
C ASP A 9 -3.53 -1.60 -10.52
N TYR A 10 -3.36 -1.43 -9.20
CA TYR A 10 -3.94 -0.30 -8.47
C TYR A 10 -3.18 1.00 -8.72
N VAL A 11 -1.84 1.01 -8.60
CA VAL A 11 -1.05 2.23 -8.72
C VAL A 11 -0.67 2.59 -10.16
N GLN A 12 -0.70 1.62 -11.08
CA GLN A 12 -0.41 1.86 -12.51
C GLN A 12 0.91 2.65 -12.71
N LEU A 13 0.86 3.69 -13.51
CA LEU A 13 1.98 4.58 -13.80
C LEU A 13 2.01 5.83 -12.90
N MET A 14 1.38 5.78 -11.72
CA MET A 14 1.30 6.93 -10.83
C MET A 14 2.68 7.30 -10.26
N PRO A 15 3.00 8.60 -10.14
CA PRO A 15 4.22 9.06 -9.50
C PRO A 15 4.12 8.94 -7.96
N ALA A 16 5.26 8.75 -7.30
CA ALA A 16 5.30 8.75 -5.83
C ALA A 16 5.30 10.17 -5.24
N SER A 17 5.85 11.14 -5.98
CA SER A 17 5.96 12.52 -5.53
C SER A 17 5.81 13.49 -6.71
N GLU A 18 5.61 14.77 -6.40
CA GLU A 18 5.48 15.86 -7.39
C GLU A 18 6.83 16.29 -7.98
N SER A 19 7.89 16.33 -7.14
CA SER A 19 9.18 16.92 -7.50
C SER A 19 10.39 16.29 -6.79
N HIS A 20 10.18 15.24 -6.00
CA HIS A 20 11.25 14.55 -5.27
C HIS A 20 11.58 13.19 -5.91
N HIS A 21 12.13 12.28 -5.14
CA HIS A 21 12.41 10.93 -5.62
C HIS A 21 11.16 10.26 -6.20
N HIS A 22 11.33 9.50 -7.27
CA HIS A 22 10.26 8.77 -7.95
C HIS A 22 9.10 9.64 -8.49
N ALA A 23 9.38 10.87 -8.93
CA ALA A 23 8.41 11.78 -9.56
C ALA A 23 8.01 11.40 -11.00
N HIS A 24 8.61 10.37 -11.56
CA HIS A 24 8.33 9.88 -12.91
C HIS A 24 7.13 8.92 -12.96
N ALA A 25 6.68 8.60 -14.18
CA ALA A 25 5.64 7.60 -14.40
C ALA A 25 6.08 6.23 -13.85
N GLY A 26 5.21 5.60 -13.06
CA GLY A 26 5.52 4.34 -12.37
C GLY A 26 6.34 4.52 -11.08
N GLY A 27 6.65 5.76 -10.70
CA GLY A 27 7.48 6.04 -9.52
C GLY A 27 6.92 5.49 -8.22
N LEU A 28 5.59 5.48 -8.05
CA LEU A 28 4.96 4.94 -6.85
C LEU A 28 5.18 3.42 -6.74
N LEU A 29 5.08 2.70 -7.85
CA LEU A 29 5.37 1.26 -7.87
C LEU A 29 6.85 1.00 -7.56
N ALA A 30 7.77 1.71 -8.23
CA ALA A 30 9.20 1.54 -8.04
C ALA A 30 9.62 1.79 -6.58
N HIS A 31 9.25 2.96 -6.02
CA HIS A 31 9.49 3.32 -4.63
C HIS A 31 8.97 2.24 -3.66
N THR A 32 7.73 1.83 -3.84
CA THR A 32 7.12 0.84 -2.94
C THR A 32 7.83 -0.51 -3.00
N LEU A 33 8.26 -0.98 -4.18
CA LEU A 33 8.98 -2.25 -4.30
C LEU A 33 10.37 -2.20 -3.67
N GLU A 34 11.11 -1.10 -3.85
CA GLU A 34 12.40 -0.87 -3.20
C GLU A 34 12.25 -0.88 -1.67
N MET A 35 11.24 -0.19 -1.19
CA MET A 35 10.91 -0.11 0.22
C MET A 35 10.50 -1.46 0.82
N VAL A 36 9.65 -2.23 0.13
CA VAL A 36 9.26 -3.58 0.55
C VAL A 36 10.48 -4.48 0.67
N LEU A 37 11.39 -4.43 -0.32
CA LEU A 37 12.62 -5.21 -0.30
C LEU A 37 13.49 -4.85 0.92
N ALA A 38 13.67 -3.56 1.19
CA ALA A 38 14.42 -3.09 2.35
C ALA A 38 13.76 -3.51 3.67
N ALA A 39 12.44 -3.33 3.81
CA ALA A 39 11.69 -3.67 5.01
C ALA A 39 11.77 -5.17 5.34
N VAL A 40 11.56 -6.03 4.34
CA VAL A 40 11.62 -7.50 4.52
C VAL A 40 13.05 -7.94 4.83
N THR A 41 14.05 -7.33 4.21
CA THR A 41 15.47 -7.61 4.50
C THR A 41 15.79 -7.25 5.96
N TRP A 42 15.39 -6.08 6.43
CA TRP A 42 15.63 -5.68 7.81
C TRP A 42 14.81 -6.48 8.82
N ARG A 43 13.60 -6.91 8.45
CA ARG A 43 12.78 -7.81 9.25
C ARG A 43 13.58 -9.04 9.73
N ASN A 44 14.42 -9.59 8.88
CA ASN A 44 15.20 -10.78 9.19
C ASN A 44 16.19 -10.59 10.37
N GLY A 45 16.60 -9.36 10.65
CA GLY A 45 17.47 -9.02 11.76
C GLY A 45 16.72 -8.68 13.07
N HIS A 46 15.40 -8.85 13.13
CA HIS A 46 14.60 -8.45 14.28
C HIS A 46 13.67 -9.57 14.74
N PHE A 47 13.45 -9.62 16.06
CA PHE A 47 12.54 -10.59 16.68
C PHE A 47 11.13 -10.02 16.80
N LEU A 48 10.17 -10.69 16.16
CA LEU A 48 8.76 -10.37 16.22
C LEU A 48 7.93 -11.62 16.56
N PRO A 49 6.90 -11.50 17.43
CA PRO A 49 6.48 -10.27 18.14
C PRO A 49 7.48 -9.86 19.23
N SER A 50 7.57 -8.56 19.47
CA SER A 50 8.52 -8.01 20.43
C SER A 50 8.22 -8.50 21.85
N GLY A 51 9.24 -8.96 22.57
CA GLY A 51 9.13 -9.44 23.94
C GLY A 51 8.54 -10.84 24.11
N ALA A 52 8.27 -11.56 23.01
CA ALA A 52 7.79 -12.94 23.06
C ALA A 52 8.91 -13.94 23.37
N GLN A 53 8.53 -15.15 23.77
CA GLN A 53 9.46 -16.27 23.94
C GLN A 53 9.99 -16.72 22.58
N ILE A 54 11.19 -17.30 22.58
CA ILE A 54 11.88 -17.68 21.33
C ILE A 54 11.09 -18.67 20.49
N GLU A 55 10.39 -19.60 21.14
CA GLU A 55 9.54 -20.60 20.50
C GLU A 55 8.36 -19.97 19.75
N GLN A 56 7.75 -18.92 20.32
CA GLN A 56 6.68 -18.16 19.67
C GLN A 56 7.24 -17.37 18.49
N ILE A 57 8.38 -16.71 18.66
CA ILE A 57 9.05 -15.94 17.59
C ILE A 57 9.35 -16.83 16.39
N ASP A 58 9.84 -18.05 16.65
CA ASP A 58 10.14 -19.02 15.60
C ASP A 58 8.87 -19.55 14.92
N ALA A 59 7.88 -19.94 15.72
CA ALA A 59 6.59 -20.45 15.20
C ALA A 59 5.82 -19.40 14.38
N GLU A 60 5.90 -18.13 14.73
CA GLU A 60 5.17 -17.04 14.09
C GLU A 60 6.02 -16.23 13.09
N ARG A 61 7.23 -16.69 12.77
CA ARG A 61 8.18 -15.98 11.89
C ARG A 61 7.53 -15.53 10.59
N ASP A 62 6.83 -16.42 9.91
CA ASP A 62 6.27 -16.15 8.58
C ASP A 62 5.12 -15.16 8.65
N VAL A 63 4.20 -15.30 9.60
CA VAL A 63 3.07 -14.37 9.71
C VAL A 63 3.54 -12.95 10.06
N TRP A 64 4.56 -12.78 10.89
CA TRP A 64 5.14 -11.46 11.17
C TRP A 64 5.94 -10.90 9.99
N THR A 65 6.48 -11.75 9.14
CA THR A 65 7.05 -11.30 7.85
C THR A 65 5.96 -10.77 6.92
N TYR A 66 4.78 -11.41 6.90
CA TYR A 66 3.61 -10.89 6.19
C TYR A 66 3.11 -9.56 6.75
N VAL A 67 3.13 -9.36 8.07
CA VAL A 67 2.79 -8.06 8.68
C VAL A 67 3.71 -6.96 8.15
N VAL A 68 5.03 -7.16 8.20
CA VAL A 68 6.00 -6.18 7.71
C VAL A 68 5.86 -5.96 6.21
N PHE A 69 5.67 -7.02 5.44
CA PHE A 69 5.46 -6.95 3.99
C PHE A 69 4.24 -6.08 3.63
N TYR A 70 3.07 -6.34 4.25
CA TYR A 70 1.87 -5.55 3.96
C TYR A 70 1.93 -4.14 4.53
N ALA A 71 2.53 -3.93 5.69
CA ALA A 71 2.76 -2.60 6.22
C ALA A 71 3.61 -1.75 5.27
N ALA A 72 4.67 -2.33 4.69
CA ALA A 72 5.52 -1.68 3.71
C ALA A 72 4.81 -1.49 2.35
N LEU A 73 4.14 -2.52 1.84
CA LEU A 73 3.43 -2.46 0.55
C LEU A 73 2.33 -1.40 0.53
N LEU A 74 1.67 -1.20 1.66
CA LEU A 74 0.49 -0.33 1.77
C LEU A 74 0.78 1.02 2.43
N HIS A 75 2.04 1.32 2.80
CA HIS A 75 2.35 2.56 3.52
C HIS A 75 1.90 3.83 2.78
N ASP A 76 2.03 3.85 1.46
CA ASP A 76 1.70 4.97 0.56
C ASP A 76 0.46 4.72 -0.32
N ILE A 77 -0.27 3.62 -0.11
CA ILE A 77 -1.39 3.24 -0.97
C ILE A 77 -2.53 4.26 -0.98
N ALA A 78 -2.62 5.10 0.03
CA ALA A 78 -3.63 6.15 0.09
C ALA A 78 -3.27 7.40 -0.73
N LYS A 79 -2.06 7.53 -1.26
CA LYS A 79 -1.68 8.69 -2.11
C LYS A 79 -2.64 8.96 -3.27
N PRO A 80 -3.14 7.96 -4.01
CA PRO A 80 -4.16 8.19 -5.03
C PRO A 80 -5.47 8.81 -4.52
N LEU A 81 -5.78 8.64 -3.23
CA LEU A 81 -6.97 9.23 -2.59
C LEU A 81 -6.71 10.66 -2.11
N THR A 82 -5.52 10.94 -1.59
CA THR A 82 -5.22 12.17 -0.85
C THR A 82 -4.41 13.17 -1.66
N ASP A 83 -3.41 12.69 -2.39
CA ASP A 83 -2.42 13.53 -3.04
C ASP A 83 -2.67 13.70 -4.53
N LEU A 84 -3.41 12.77 -5.15
CA LEU A 84 -3.66 12.75 -6.58
C LEU A 84 -5.13 12.96 -6.92
N ARG A 85 -5.35 13.52 -8.09
CA ARG A 85 -6.66 13.57 -8.76
C ARG A 85 -6.51 12.87 -10.09
N ILE A 86 -7.24 11.78 -10.28
CA ILE A 86 -7.12 10.96 -11.47
C ILE A 86 -8.45 10.98 -12.20
N GLN A 87 -8.39 11.40 -13.45
CA GLN A 87 -9.50 11.37 -14.39
C GLN A 87 -9.20 10.33 -15.45
N TRP A 88 -10.19 9.56 -15.85
CA TRP A 88 -10.05 8.54 -16.88
C TRP A 88 -11.18 8.59 -17.88
N ARG A 89 -10.86 8.09 -19.07
CA ARG A 89 -11.77 7.98 -20.19
C ARG A 89 -11.43 6.72 -20.98
N ALA A 90 -12.46 6.03 -21.48
CA ALA A 90 -12.26 4.91 -22.40
C ALA A 90 -12.86 5.23 -23.77
N SER A 91 -12.40 4.51 -24.80
CA SER A 91 -12.93 4.62 -26.15
C SER A 91 -14.47 4.45 -26.17
N GLY A 92 -15.15 5.34 -26.86
CA GLY A 92 -16.62 5.37 -26.92
C GLY A 92 -17.31 6.09 -25.76
N MET A 93 -16.57 6.61 -24.76
CA MET A 93 -17.12 7.48 -23.72
C MET A 93 -17.17 8.91 -24.19
N GLY A 94 -18.32 9.59 -23.98
CA GLY A 94 -18.50 11.00 -24.29
C GLY A 94 -17.93 11.94 -23.21
N GLU A 95 -17.63 11.43 -22.03
CA GLU A 95 -17.18 12.22 -20.89
C GLU A 95 -15.97 11.57 -20.20
N THR A 96 -15.26 12.40 -19.43
CA THR A 96 -14.17 11.98 -18.56
C THR A 96 -14.69 11.78 -17.14
N LEU A 97 -14.42 10.64 -16.53
CA LEU A 97 -14.84 10.31 -15.17
C LEU A 97 -13.70 10.46 -14.18
N ARG A 98 -14.02 10.89 -12.98
CA ARG A 98 -13.05 10.85 -11.86
C ARG A 98 -12.94 9.44 -11.32
N TRP A 99 -11.72 8.98 -11.10
CA TRP A 99 -11.47 7.72 -10.42
C TRP A 99 -11.67 7.86 -8.91
N THR A 100 -12.38 6.89 -8.33
CA THR A 100 -12.58 6.73 -6.89
C THR A 100 -11.88 5.45 -6.44
N PRO A 101 -10.66 5.52 -5.90
CA PRO A 101 -9.82 4.35 -5.62
C PRO A 101 -10.44 3.28 -4.73
N VAL A 102 -11.26 3.69 -3.75
CA VAL A 102 -11.95 2.74 -2.84
C VAL A 102 -13.01 1.89 -3.54
N ALA A 103 -13.50 2.32 -4.71
CA ALA A 103 -14.51 1.59 -5.48
C ALA A 103 -13.93 0.53 -6.42
N GLY A 104 -12.61 0.48 -6.58
CA GLY A 104 -11.93 -0.47 -7.46
C GLY A 104 -10.76 0.18 -8.21
N ASN A 105 -9.91 -0.63 -8.80
CA ASN A 105 -8.77 -0.13 -9.57
C ASN A 105 -9.16 0.19 -11.03
N LEU A 106 -8.30 0.95 -11.72
CA LEU A 106 -8.54 1.38 -13.10
C LEU A 106 -8.62 0.20 -14.09
N VAL A 107 -7.89 -0.89 -13.85
CA VAL A 107 -7.95 -2.08 -14.71
C VAL A 107 -9.34 -2.70 -14.67
N GLN A 108 -9.95 -2.82 -13.49
CA GLN A 108 -11.30 -3.34 -13.33
C GLN A 108 -12.34 -2.42 -13.99
N LEU A 109 -12.21 -1.11 -13.82
CA LEU A 109 -13.15 -0.14 -14.40
C LEU A 109 -13.07 -0.07 -15.92
N THR A 110 -11.92 -0.35 -16.50
CA THR A 110 -11.70 -0.31 -17.96
C THR A 110 -11.83 -1.66 -18.63
N GLN A 111 -12.13 -2.72 -17.89
CA GLN A 111 -12.25 -4.07 -18.42
C GLN A 111 -13.28 -4.16 -19.56
N GLY A 112 -12.88 -4.81 -20.68
CA GLY A 112 -13.70 -4.93 -21.87
C GLY A 112 -13.75 -3.68 -22.77
N ARG A 113 -13.00 -2.62 -22.46
CA ARG A 113 -12.86 -1.43 -23.29
C ARG A 113 -11.56 -1.49 -24.10
N ALA A 114 -11.66 -1.23 -25.41
CA ALA A 114 -10.54 -1.41 -26.33
C ALA A 114 -9.34 -0.49 -26.04
N GLN A 115 -9.62 0.72 -25.59
CA GLN A 115 -8.60 1.70 -25.21
C GLN A 115 -9.11 2.53 -24.04
N ALA A 116 -8.23 2.77 -23.08
CA ALA A 116 -8.51 3.67 -21.97
C ALA A 116 -7.24 4.50 -21.68
N GLU A 117 -7.46 5.73 -21.33
CA GLU A 117 -6.41 6.66 -20.90
C GLU A 117 -6.80 7.32 -19.58
N TYR A 118 -5.82 7.70 -18.79
CA TYR A 118 -6.05 8.48 -17.59
C TYR A 118 -5.04 9.60 -17.47
N ARG A 119 -5.44 10.66 -16.78
CA ARG A 119 -4.62 11.81 -16.45
C ARG A 119 -4.46 11.91 -14.96
N VAL A 120 -3.22 12.13 -14.53
CA VAL A 120 -2.86 12.32 -13.13
C VAL A 120 -2.57 13.80 -12.89
N GLU A 121 -3.22 14.38 -11.89
CA GLU A 121 -2.96 15.72 -11.40
C GLU A 121 -2.67 15.65 -9.90
N PHE A 122 -1.74 16.48 -9.43
CA PHE A 122 -1.50 16.58 -7.99
C PHE A 122 -2.55 17.49 -7.34
N THR A 123 -3.09 17.04 -6.22
CA THR A 123 -3.88 17.89 -5.33
C THR A 123 -2.99 19.03 -4.82
N PRO A 124 -3.41 20.30 -4.87
CA PRO A 124 -2.63 21.39 -4.29
C PRO A 124 -2.25 21.11 -2.85
N LYS A 125 -1.00 21.39 -2.47
CA LYS A 125 -0.48 21.08 -1.12
C LYS A 125 -1.34 21.62 0.01
N SER A 126 -1.96 22.78 -0.18
CA SER A 126 -2.89 23.40 0.77
C SER A 126 -4.20 22.62 0.98
N LEU A 127 -4.54 21.71 0.07
CA LEU A 127 -5.77 20.91 0.11
C LEU A 127 -5.50 19.44 0.43
N ARG A 128 -4.23 19.04 0.67
CA ARG A 128 -3.88 17.67 1.03
C ARG A 128 -4.14 17.43 2.50
N ASP A 129 -4.90 16.38 2.81
CA ASP A 129 -5.08 15.91 4.18
C ASP A 129 -4.04 14.84 4.52
N TYR A 130 -2.90 15.28 5.01
CA TYR A 130 -1.83 14.36 5.44
C TYR A 130 -2.23 13.45 6.60
N GLY A 131 -3.23 13.85 7.40
CA GLY A 131 -3.77 12.99 8.46
C GLY A 131 -4.65 11.87 7.95
N ALA A 132 -5.36 12.07 6.83
CA ALA A 132 -6.17 11.04 6.20
C ALA A 132 -5.30 9.94 5.55
N HIS A 133 -4.14 10.30 5.04
CA HIS A 133 -3.21 9.39 4.36
C HIS A 133 -2.96 8.11 5.17
N SER A 134 -2.54 8.24 6.42
CA SER A 134 -2.22 7.11 7.28
C SER A 134 -3.45 6.33 7.79
N LYS A 135 -4.67 6.87 7.62
CA LYS A 135 -5.91 6.24 8.09
C LYS A 135 -6.63 5.45 7.01
N LEU A 136 -6.43 5.84 5.75
CA LEU A 136 -7.16 5.26 4.62
C LEU A 136 -6.54 3.98 4.07
N ALA A 137 -5.28 3.69 4.39
CA ALA A 137 -4.59 2.49 3.90
C ALA A 137 -5.32 1.19 4.28
N LEU A 138 -5.88 1.12 5.48
CA LEU A 138 -6.65 -0.04 5.92
C LEU A 138 -7.86 -0.33 5.03
N THR A 139 -8.53 0.69 4.50
CA THR A 139 -9.71 0.52 3.63
C THR A 139 -9.37 -0.14 2.29
N LEU A 140 -8.09 -0.12 1.91
CA LEU A 140 -7.60 -0.65 0.65
C LEU A 140 -6.95 -2.03 0.79
N LEU A 141 -6.76 -2.52 2.02
CA LEU A 141 -6.13 -3.81 2.29
C LEU A 141 -6.79 -4.96 1.51
N GLY A 142 -8.11 -5.04 1.52
CA GLY A 142 -8.86 -6.10 0.83
C GLY A 142 -8.78 -6.06 -0.70
N GLN A 143 -8.40 -4.92 -1.30
CA GLN A 143 -8.16 -4.84 -2.75
C GLN A 143 -6.80 -5.43 -3.14
N ILE A 144 -5.83 -5.36 -2.24
CA ILE A 144 -4.43 -5.75 -2.50
C ILE A 144 -4.14 -7.16 -1.98
N ALA A 145 -4.50 -7.45 -0.73
CA ALA A 145 -4.28 -8.76 -0.13
C ALA A 145 -5.30 -9.79 -0.65
N PRO A 146 -4.86 -10.93 -1.19
CA PRO A 146 -5.78 -12.00 -1.56
C PRO A 146 -6.42 -12.63 -0.30
N PRO A 147 -7.61 -13.27 -0.43
CA PRO A 147 -8.29 -13.90 0.71
C PRO A 147 -7.43 -14.89 1.49
N SER A 148 -6.56 -15.64 0.81
CA SER A 148 -5.64 -16.59 1.46
C SER A 148 -4.61 -15.90 2.38
N ALA A 149 -4.10 -14.74 1.98
CA ALA A 149 -3.18 -13.96 2.80
C ALA A 149 -3.89 -13.34 4.01
N LEU A 150 -5.11 -12.83 3.81
CA LEU A 150 -5.94 -12.32 4.91
C LEU A 150 -6.29 -13.42 5.92
N ALA A 151 -6.66 -14.61 5.45
CA ALA A 151 -6.93 -15.76 6.31
C ALA A 151 -5.67 -16.20 7.09
N PHE A 152 -4.50 -16.19 6.46
CA PHE A 152 -3.23 -16.49 7.12
C PHE A 152 -2.90 -15.48 8.24
N LEU A 153 -3.03 -14.19 7.95
CA LEU A 153 -2.83 -13.13 8.96
C LEU A 153 -3.84 -13.23 10.10
N ALA A 154 -5.12 -13.45 9.78
CA ALA A 154 -6.20 -13.57 10.78
C ALA A 154 -6.05 -14.82 11.66
N GLY A 155 -5.34 -15.85 11.21
CA GLY A 155 -5.00 -17.02 11.99
C GLY A 155 -4.12 -16.73 13.22
N THR A 156 -3.42 -15.58 13.22
CA THR A 156 -2.67 -15.07 14.37
C THR A 156 -3.24 -13.69 14.75
N PRO A 157 -4.18 -13.63 15.71
CA PRO A 157 -4.90 -12.37 16.02
C PRO A 157 -3.99 -11.19 16.35
N GLN A 158 -2.88 -11.42 17.05
CA GLN A 158 -1.91 -10.39 17.38
C GLN A 158 -1.22 -9.81 16.13
N ALA A 159 -0.93 -10.63 15.14
CA ALA A 159 -0.33 -10.19 13.89
C ALA A 159 -1.33 -9.36 13.05
N MET A 160 -2.58 -9.81 12.97
CA MET A 160 -3.64 -9.06 12.27
C MET A 160 -3.95 -7.72 12.96
N ASP A 161 -3.98 -7.70 14.29
CA ASP A 161 -4.15 -6.47 15.06
C ASP A 161 -3.00 -5.47 14.83
N ALA A 162 -1.76 -5.94 14.87
CA ALA A 162 -0.59 -5.10 14.60
C ALA A 162 -0.64 -4.47 13.20
N LEU A 163 -1.02 -5.23 12.18
CA LEU A 163 -1.17 -4.70 10.82
C LEU A 163 -2.30 -3.67 10.73
N THR A 164 -3.47 -3.95 11.33
CA THR A 164 -4.60 -3.02 11.32
C THR A 164 -4.30 -1.72 12.05
N GLN A 165 -3.63 -1.78 13.19
CA GLN A 165 -3.21 -0.58 13.93
C GLN A 165 -2.23 0.28 13.12
N TYR A 166 -1.28 -0.36 12.43
CA TYR A 166 -0.36 0.36 11.56
C TYR A 166 -1.10 1.02 10.38
N LEU A 167 -1.91 0.27 9.64
CA LEU A 167 -2.63 0.77 8.45
C LEU A 167 -3.75 1.78 8.76
N SER A 168 -4.21 1.84 10.01
CA SER A 168 -5.16 2.87 10.49
C SER A 168 -4.47 4.10 11.08
N GLY A 169 -3.12 4.13 11.11
CA GLY A 169 -2.33 5.24 11.64
C GLY A 169 -2.31 5.33 13.17
N GLN A 170 -2.77 4.30 13.87
CA GLN A 170 -2.75 4.24 15.34
C GLN A 170 -1.37 3.85 15.87
N ASP A 171 -0.65 2.99 15.16
CA ASP A 171 0.69 2.57 15.53
C ASP A 171 1.76 3.35 14.75
N LYS A 172 2.61 4.07 15.50
CA LYS A 172 3.74 4.84 14.96
C LYS A 172 5.09 4.46 15.61
N THR A 173 5.09 3.61 16.62
CA THR A 173 6.24 3.39 17.50
C THR A 173 6.66 1.94 17.63
N SER A 174 5.84 0.99 17.22
CA SER A 174 6.17 -0.43 17.26
C SER A 174 7.42 -0.76 16.43
N LEU A 175 7.94 -1.95 16.61
CA LEU A 175 9.05 -2.44 15.78
C LEU A 175 8.66 -2.52 14.30
N VAL A 176 7.41 -2.90 14.00
CA VAL A 176 6.89 -2.89 12.63
C VAL A 176 6.92 -1.48 12.04
N ALA A 177 6.36 -0.50 12.74
CA ALA A 177 6.36 0.90 12.30
C ALA A 177 7.77 1.45 12.09
N ARG A 178 8.72 1.11 12.98
CA ARG A 178 10.13 1.53 12.86
C ARG A 178 10.83 0.89 11.67
N ILE A 179 10.60 -0.40 11.39
CA ILE A 179 11.16 -1.08 10.21
C ILE A 179 10.67 -0.39 8.94
N VAL A 180 9.36 -0.15 8.85
CA VAL A 180 8.76 0.49 7.67
C VAL A 180 9.24 1.93 7.50
N SER A 181 9.27 2.73 8.56
CA SER A 181 9.76 4.11 8.51
C SER A 181 11.25 4.20 8.10
N ARG A 182 12.07 3.27 8.57
CA ARG A 182 13.47 3.20 8.18
C ARG A 182 13.63 2.78 6.72
N ALA A 183 12.78 1.86 6.23
CA ALA A 183 12.80 1.44 4.84
C ALA A 183 12.41 2.58 3.89
N ASP A 184 11.47 3.43 4.29
CA ASP A 184 11.03 4.60 3.54
C ASP A 184 12.11 5.69 3.41
N GLN A 185 13.08 5.70 4.31
CA GLN A 185 14.20 6.66 4.33
C GLN A 185 15.47 6.13 3.65
N ALA A 186 15.47 4.88 3.19
CA ALA A 186 16.64 4.26 2.56
C ALA A 186 16.72 4.59 1.07
#